data_ae11a6c9b3b60c75a75d733851aa9aab
#
_entry.id   ae11a6c9b3b60c75a75d733851aa9aab
#
_cell.length_a   1.000
_cell.length_b   1.000
_cell.length_c   1.000
_cell.angle_alpha   90.00
_cell.angle_beta   90.00
_cell.angle_gamma   90.00
#
_symmetry.space_group_name_H-M   'P 1'
#
loop_
_entity.id
_entity.type
_entity.pdbx_description
1 polymer ?
#
loop_
_entity_poly.entity_id
_entity_poly.type
_entity_poly.pdbx_seq_one_letter_code
_entity_poly.pdbx_strand_id
1 'polypeptide(L)'
;DRLLTHANSVLGLVESGVGVVPGGGGVKTTYQRWFEATGDADTAAWETWMQIGYGKTGESPEQATKLRYFRPGHDETVMNRDKLITRASAMIRNMAPGYTPPEPPKMTLPGQAIFAKMDAFMADGLAKGWFKPHNKTTAMEIATIVVNTSSDAPLEVTEQDMFDRERAAFLRLAKTPETKGWINAMLSGAAIE
;
A
#
# COMPACT_ATOMS: atom_id res chain seq x y z
N ASP A 1 -1.43 -6.22 14.82
CA ASP A 1 -2.56 -6.21 15.75
C ASP A 1 -3.90 -6.25 15.00
N ARG A 2 -4.99 -5.69 15.51
CA ARG A 2 -6.33 -5.80 14.93
C ARG A 2 -6.86 -4.49 14.41
N LEU A 3 -7.68 -4.55 13.37
CA LEU A 3 -8.43 -3.43 12.84
C LEU A 3 -9.90 -3.56 13.34
N LEU A 4 -10.43 -2.46 13.83
CA LEU A 4 -11.85 -2.31 14.13
C LEU A 4 -12.44 -1.21 13.26
N THR A 5 -13.46 -1.54 12.47
CA THR A 5 -14.07 -0.61 11.51
C THR A 5 -15.57 -0.49 11.73
N HIS A 6 -16.15 0.57 11.22
CA HIS A 6 -17.59 0.64 10.94
C HIS A 6 -17.91 -0.05 9.61
N ALA A 7 -19.12 -0.57 9.44
CA ALA A 7 -19.55 -1.28 8.23
C ALA A 7 -19.41 -0.46 6.93
N ASN A 8 -19.50 0.88 7.00
CA ASN A 8 -19.35 1.79 5.87
C ASN A 8 -17.97 2.45 5.83
N SER A 9 -16.94 1.88 6.48
CA SER A 9 -15.59 2.43 6.39
C SER A 9 -14.98 2.13 5.04
N VAL A 10 -14.48 3.17 4.39
CA VAL A 10 -13.63 3.04 3.20
C VAL A 10 -12.20 2.76 3.65
N LEU A 11 -11.61 1.71 3.11
CA LEU A 11 -10.25 1.28 3.41
C LEU A 11 -9.42 1.25 2.13
N GLY A 12 -8.29 1.93 2.12
CA GLY A 12 -7.40 1.97 0.97
C GLY A 12 -6.26 2.95 1.13
N LEU A 13 -5.37 2.95 0.14
CA LEU A 13 -4.20 3.81 0.01
C LEU A 13 -4.32 4.54 -1.31
N VAL A 14 -4.52 5.85 -1.27
CA VAL A 14 -4.87 6.67 -2.44
C VAL A 14 -3.82 7.74 -2.77
N GLU A 15 -2.67 7.68 -2.12
CA GLU A 15 -1.58 8.66 -2.20
C GLU A 15 -1.03 8.82 -3.63
N SER A 16 -1.09 7.75 -4.44
CA SER A 16 -0.70 7.78 -5.86
C SER A 16 -1.54 8.75 -6.70
N GLY A 17 -2.79 9.01 -6.27
CA GLY A 17 -3.67 9.99 -6.92
C GLY A 17 -3.16 11.43 -6.85
N VAL A 18 -2.26 11.75 -5.93
CA VAL A 18 -1.59 13.06 -5.83
C VAL A 18 -0.09 12.97 -6.07
N GLY A 19 0.38 11.88 -6.66
CA GLY A 19 1.77 11.72 -7.09
C GLY A 19 2.76 11.40 -5.98
N VAL A 20 2.31 10.83 -4.86
CA VAL A 20 3.19 10.30 -3.80
C VAL A 20 2.89 8.84 -3.52
N VAL A 21 3.74 8.19 -2.75
CA VAL A 21 3.51 6.83 -2.23
C VAL A 21 3.14 6.88 -0.75
N PRO A 22 2.46 5.86 -0.20
CA PRO A 22 2.34 5.72 1.25
C PRO A 22 3.72 5.75 1.90
N GLY A 23 3.94 6.63 2.86
CA GLY A 23 5.25 6.83 3.51
C GLY A 23 5.31 6.37 4.97
N GLY A 24 4.27 5.69 5.46
CA GLY A 24 4.13 5.27 6.85
C GLY A 24 3.87 3.76 7.02
N GLY A 25 4.36 2.91 6.11
CA GLY A 25 4.20 1.46 6.18
C GLY A 25 3.02 0.88 5.40
N GLY A 26 2.36 1.70 4.59
CA GLY A 26 1.22 1.25 3.78
C GLY A 26 1.62 0.26 2.69
N VAL A 27 2.72 0.54 1.97
CA VAL A 27 3.26 -0.37 0.95
C VAL A 27 3.76 -1.66 1.61
N LYS A 28 4.55 -1.53 2.68
CA LYS A 28 5.07 -2.66 3.46
C LYS A 28 3.95 -3.59 3.92
N THR A 29 2.92 -3.02 4.55
CA THR A 29 1.82 -3.83 5.10
C THR A 29 1.00 -4.50 3.98
N THR A 30 0.78 -3.83 2.86
CA THR A 30 0.10 -4.40 1.70
C THR A 30 0.93 -5.54 1.09
N TYR A 31 2.23 -5.32 0.89
CA TYR A 31 3.15 -6.34 0.40
C TYR A 31 3.19 -7.57 1.32
N GLN A 32 3.38 -7.34 2.62
CA GLN A 32 3.40 -8.42 3.61
C GLN A 32 2.13 -9.28 3.52
N ARG A 33 0.95 -8.66 3.47
CA ARG A 33 -0.34 -9.37 3.41
C ARG A 33 -0.54 -10.17 2.12
N TRP A 34 -0.05 -9.65 0.99
CA TRP A 34 -0.06 -10.39 -0.27
C TRP A 34 0.95 -11.55 -0.23
N PHE A 35 2.16 -11.32 0.30
CA PHE A 35 3.18 -12.34 0.42
C PHE A 35 2.75 -13.48 1.37
N GLU A 36 2.22 -13.15 2.55
CA GLU A 36 1.67 -14.14 3.49
C GLU A 36 0.56 -15.01 2.87
N ALA A 37 -0.22 -14.43 1.99
CA ALA A 37 -1.37 -15.13 1.40
C ALA A 37 -1.02 -15.97 0.16
N THR A 38 0.03 -15.63 -0.58
CA THR A 38 0.39 -16.29 -1.84
C THR A 38 1.62 -17.16 -1.71
N GLY A 39 2.53 -16.83 -0.78
CA GLY A 39 3.86 -17.44 -0.67
C GLY A 39 4.77 -17.11 -1.85
N ASP A 40 4.37 -16.17 -2.72
CA ASP A 40 5.06 -15.83 -3.96
C ASP A 40 5.41 -14.34 -4.02
N ALA A 41 6.70 -14.04 -4.10
CA ALA A 41 7.21 -12.67 -4.07
C ALA A 41 6.84 -11.87 -5.34
N ASP A 42 6.83 -12.52 -6.51
CA ASP A 42 6.45 -11.87 -7.78
C ASP A 42 4.99 -11.43 -7.75
N THR A 43 4.10 -12.32 -7.33
CA THR A 43 2.67 -12.02 -7.16
C THR A 43 2.45 -10.94 -6.11
N ALA A 44 3.11 -11.03 -4.97
CA ALA A 44 2.99 -10.03 -3.91
C ALA A 44 3.43 -8.63 -4.38
N ALA A 45 4.54 -8.54 -5.12
CA ALA A 45 5.03 -7.30 -5.69
C ALA A 45 4.05 -6.73 -6.73
N TRP A 46 3.58 -7.56 -7.65
CA TRP A 46 2.65 -7.15 -8.70
C TRP A 46 1.32 -6.65 -8.14
N GLU A 47 0.69 -7.43 -7.24
CA GLU A 47 -0.59 -7.07 -6.64
C GLU A 47 -0.49 -5.82 -5.78
N THR A 48 0.57 -5.68 -4.97
CA THR A 48 0.83 -4.46 -4.20
C THR A 48 0.99 -3.25 -5.10
N TRP A 49 1.79 -3.37 -6.13
CA TRP A 49 2.05 -2.32 -7.10
C TRP A 49 0.78 -1.87 -7.82
N MET A 50 -0.02 -2.83 -8.30
CA MET A 50 -1.30 -2.57 -8.95
C MET A 50 -2.32 -1.95 -8.00
N GLN A 51 -2.39 -2.44 -6.77
CA GLN A 51 -3.35 -1.96 -5.78
C GLN A 51 -3.09 -0.51 -5.37
N ILE A 52 -1.83 -0.19 -5.04
CA ILE A 52 -1.43 1.15 -4.60
C ILE A 52 -1.33 2.10 -5.79
N GLY A 53 -0.78 1.66 -6.92
CA GLY A 53 -0.66 2.47 -8.13
C GLY A 53 -2.00 2.98 -8.66
N TYR A 54 -3.04 2.15 -8.58
CA TYR A 54 -4.41 2.55 -8.93
C TYR A 54 -5.21 3.17 -7.78
N GLY A 55 -4.63 3.30 -6.58
CA GLY A 55 -5.36 3.81 -5.42
C GLY A 55 -6.62 3.00 -5.10
N LYS A 56 -6.56 1.67 -5.25
CA LYS A 56 -7.75 0.82 -5.04
C LYS A 56 -8.23 0.87 -3.60
N THR A 57 -9.52 1.14 -3.43
CA THR A 57 -10.20 1.19 -2.13
C THR A 57 -11.32 0.17 -2.06
N GLY A 58 -11.59 -0.33 -0.85
CA GLY A 58 -12.82 -1.05 -0.55
C GLY A 58 -13.80 -0.11 0.14
N GLU A 59 -15.00 0.03 -0.38
CA GLU A 59 -16.06 0.90 0.16
C GLU A 59 -16.75 0.30 1.40
N SER A 60 -16.35 -0.89 1.75
CA SER A 60 -16.78 -1.58 2.98
C SER A 60 -15.68 -2.55 3.42
N PRO A 61 -15.70 -3.03 4.68
CA PRO A 61 -14.78 -4.06 5.15
C PRO A 61 -14.83 -5.34 4.30
N GLU A 62 -16.00 -5.72 3.79
CA GLU A 62 -16.15 -6.88 2.91
C GLU A 62 -15.41 -6.69 1.57
N GLN A 63 -15.56 -5.54 0.93
CA GLN A 63 -14.82 -5.22 -0.29
C GLN A 63 -13.32 -5.09 -0.01
N ALA A 64 -12.95 -4.49 1.12
CA ALA A 64 -11.56 -4.35 1.55
C ALA A 64 -10.87 -5.68 1.85
N THR A 65 -11.62 -6.76 2.09
CA THR A 65 -11.09 -8.11 2.24
C THR A 65 -10.42 -8.61 0.96
N LYS A 66 -11.00 -8.31 -0.20
CA LYS A 66 -10.44 -8.69 -1.51
C LYS A 66 -9.09 -8.01 -1.79
N LEU A 67 -8.91 -6.83 -1.21
CA LEU A 67 -7.69 -6.02 -1.27
C LEU A 67 -6.77 -6.26 -0.06
N ARG A 68 -7.10 -7.24 0.78
CA ARG A 68 -6.34 -7.59 2.00
C ARG A 68 -6.15 -6.45 3.00
N TYR A 69 -6.92 -5.36 2.87
CA TYR A 69 -6.96 -4.30 3.87
C TYR A 69 -7.72 -4.72 5.13
N PHE A 70 -8.67 -5.65 5.01
CA PHE A 70 -9.43 -6.22 6.11
C PHE A 70 -9.28 -7.75 6.12
N ARG A 71 -9.11 -8.35 7.31
CA ARG A 71 -8.86 -9.78 7.49
C ARG A 71 -10.00 -10.41 8.29
N PRO A 72 -10.96 -11.12 7.64
CA PRO A 72 -12.04 -11.81 8.32
C PRO A 72 -11.51 -12.77 9.40
N GLY A 73 -12.20 -12.81 10.55
CA GLY A 73 -11.78 -13.63 11.69
C GLY A 73 -10.64 -13.04 12.54
N HIS A 74 -9.91 -12.07 12.01
CA HIS A 74 -8.87 -11.33 12.73
C HIS A 74 -9.34 -9.91 13.07
N ASP A 75 -9.84 -9.20 12.07
CA ASP A 75 -10.35 -7.84 12.18
C ASP A 75 -11.87 -7.88 12.45
N GLU A 76 -12.44 -6.79 12.96
CA GLU A 76 -13.84 -6.75 13.40
C GLU A 76 -14.59 -5.54 12.83
N THR A 77 -15.88 -5.73 12.54
CA THR A 77 -16.79 -4.69 12.07
C THR A 77 -17.84 -4.38 13.11
N VAL A 78 -18.10 -3.11 13.37
CA VAL A 78 -19.16 -2.60 14.24
C VAL A 78 -20.22 -1.90 13.39
N MET A 79 -21.48 -2.30 13.54
CA MET A 79 -22.59 -1.71 12.77
C MET A 79 -23.05 -0.35 13.33
N ASN A 80 -22.88 -0.11 14.62
CA ASN A 80 -23.21 1.17 15.24
C ASN A 80 -21.94 1.97 15.50
N ARG A 81 -21.79 3.09 14.76
CA ARG A 81 -20.63 3.96 14.85
C ARG A 81 -20.35 4.49 16.26
N ASP A 82 -21.41 4.78 17.04
CA ASP A 82 -21.27 5.29 18.40
C ASP A 82 -20.67 4.26 19.36
N LYS A 83 -20.67 2.98 18.98
CA LYS A 83 -20.09 1.88 19.77
C LYS A 83 -18.61 1.60 19.44
N LEU A 84 -18.02 2.25 18.41
CA LEU A 84 -16.63 1.97 17.99
C LEU A 84 -15.64 2.11 19.14
N ILE A 85 -15.66 3.23 19.86
CA ILE A 85 -14.72 3.51 20.95
C ILE A 85 -14.93 2.53 22.12
N THR A 86 -16.18 2.28 22.48
CA THR A 86 -16.53 1.33 23.55
C THR A 86 -16.05 -0.08 23.19
N ARG A 87 -16.26 -0.50 21.92
CA ARG A 87 -15.83 -1.82 21.45
C ARG A 87 -14.31 -1.92 21.37
N ALA A 88 -13.60 -0.89 20.87
CA ALA A 88 -12.15 -0.84 20.85
C ALA A 88 -11.57 -0.97 22.26
N SER A 89 -12.12 -0.23 23.22
CA SER A 89 -11.70 -0.30 24.63
C SER A 89 -11.91 -1.70 25.23
N ALA A 90 -13.01 -2.37 24.89
CA ALA A 90 -13.26 -3.74 25.34
C ALA A 90 -12.26 -4.72 24.70
N MET A 91 -11.97 -4.57 23.40
CA MET A 91 -10.98 -5.41 22.72
C MET A 91 -9.60 -5.27 23.36
N ILE A 92 -9.15 -4.03 23.61
CA ILE A 92 -7.84 -3.77 24.25
C ILE A 92 -7.79 -4.43 25.63
N ARG A 93 -8.81 -4.25 26.47
CA ARG A 93 -8.86 -4.88 27.80
C ARG A 93 -8.78 -6.41 27.73
N ASN A 94 -9.41 -7.01 26.72
CA ASN A 94 -9.40 -8.47 26.54
C ASN A 94 -8.06 -8.99 25.98
N MET A 95 -7.37 -8.18 25.19
CA MET A 95 -6.10 -8.55 24.57
C MET A 95 -4.89 -8.25 25.45
N ALA A 96 -4.97 -7.24 26.33
CA ALA A 96 -3.83 -6.78 27.11
C ALA A 96 -3.23 -7.83 28.08
N PRO A 97 -4.02 -8.68 28.75
CA PRO A 97 -3.43 -9.72 29.60
C PRO A 97 -2.65 -10.72 28.74
N GLY A 98 -1.33 -10.84 29.03
CA GLY A 98 -0.46 -11.76 28.31
C GLY A 98 -0.09 -11.33 26.88
N TYR A 99 -0.39 -10.09 26.49
CA TYR A 99 0.01 -9.60 25.18
C TYR A 99 1.52 -9.56 25.00
N THR A 100 1.98 -10.17 23.94
CA THR A 100 3.36 -10.08 23.48
C THR A 100 3.35 -9.45 22.07
N PRO A 101 4.10 -8.38 21.82
CA PRO A 101 4.21 -7.81 20.48
C PRO A 101 4.67 -8.88 19.49
N PRO A 102 4.09 -8.93 18.28
CA PRO A 102 4.56 -9.86 17.27
C PRO A 102 5.99 -9.53 16.86
N GLU A 103 6.75 -10.56 16.51
CA GLU A 103 8.07 -10.37 15.91
C GLU A 103 7.95 -9.59 14.59
N PRO A 104 8.88 -8.66 14.31
CA PRO A 104 8.91 -7.96 13.04
C PRO A 104 8.96 -8.94 11.86
N PRO A 105 8.12 -8.77 10.83
CA PRO A 105 8.09 -9.69 9.71
C PRO A 105 9.38 -9.62 8.89
N LYS A 106 9.82 -10.77 8.39
CA LYS A 106 10.81 -10.86 7.33
C LYS A 106 10.08 -11.09 6.01
N MET A 107 10.51 -10.43 4.96
CA MET A 107 9.88 -10.50 3.64
C MET A 107 10.95 -10.76 2.60
N THR A 108 10.57 -11.43 1.52
CA THR A 108 11.45 -11.66 0.37
C THR A 108 10.93 -10.83 -0.79
N LEU A 109 11.73 -9.91 -1.30
CA LEU A 109 11.42 -9.15 -2.51
C LEU A 109 11.86 -9.93 -3.75
N PRO A 110 11.09 -9.90 -4.85
CA PRO A 110 11.50 -10.52 -6.12
C PRO A 110 12.65 -9.75 -6.76
N GLY A 111 13.35 -10.39 -7.70
CA GLY A 111 14.40 -9.78 -8.49
C GLY A 111 13.89 -8.83 -9.58
N GLN A 112 14.82 -8.22 -10.31
CA GLN A 112 14.53 -7.13 -11.26
C GLN A 112 13.66 -7.53 -12.47
N ALA A 113 13.47 -8.80 -12.76
CA ALA A 113 12.62 -9.24 -13.87
C ALA A 113 11.17 -8.73 -13.74
N ILE A 114 10.61 -8.68 -12.53
CA ILE A 114 9.26 -8.14 -12.31
C ILE A 114 9.23 -6.62 -12.47
N PHE A 115 10.31 -5.91 -12.12
CA PHE A 115 10.43 -4.47 -12.34
C PHE A 115 10.36 -4.12 -13.82
N ALA A 116 11.05 -4.89 -14.68
CA ALA A 116 10.98 -4.72 -16.12
C ALA A 116 9.56 -4.93 -16.69
N LYS A 117 8.80 -5.89 -16.14
CA LYS A 117 7.39 -6.08 -16.51
C LYS A 117 6.52 -4.88 -16.10
N MET A 118 6.75 -4.32 -14.90
CA MET A 118 6.05 -3.12 -14.43
C MET A 118 6.36 -1.91 -15.31
N ASP A 119 7.62 -1.71 -15.68
CA ASP A 119 8.02 -0.61 -16.56
C ASP A 119 7.41 -0.74 -17.96
N ALA A 120 7.42 -1.95 -18.53
CA ALA A 120 6.80 -2.23 -19.82
C ALA A 120 5.28 -1.97 -19.81
N PHE A 121 4.59 -2.36 -18.72
CA PHE A 121 3.17 -2.07 -18.54
C PHE A 121 2.90 -0.56 -18.52
N MET A 122 3.69 0.21 -17.79
CA MET A 122 3.56 1.66 -17.74
C MET A 122 3.89 2.32 -19.06
N ALA A 123 4.91 1.84 -19.78
CA ALA A 123 5.28 2.35 -21.10
C ALA A 123 4.15 2.12 -22.14
N ASP A 124 3.56 0.94 -22.15
CA ASP A 124 2.41 0.62 -23.02
C ASP A 124 1.19 1.51 -22.70
N GLY A 125 0.88 1.68 -21.41
CA GLY A 125 -0.22 2.55 -20.97
C GLY A 125 -0.01 4.02 -21.30
N LEU A 126 1.23 4.53 -21.25
CA LEU A 126 1.58 5.88 -21.70
C LEU A 126 1.38 6.02 -23.21
N ALA A 127 1.85 5.05 -24.01
CA ALA A 127 1.69 5.06 -25.46
C ALA A 127 0.22 5.05 -25.89
N LYS A 128 -0.65 4.43 -25.09
CA LYS A 128 -2.11 4.39 -25.29
C LYS A 128 -2.86 5.59 -24.69
N GLY A 129 -2.16 6.50 -24.01
CA GLY A 129 -2.77 7.65 -23.36
C GLY A 129 -3.60 7.34 -22.11
N TRP A 130 -3.41 6.15 -21.50
CA TRP A 130 -4.11 5.76 -20.26
C TRP A 130 -3.54 6.44 -19.03
N PHE A 131 -2.25 6.76 -19.07
CA PHE A 131 -1.50 7.34 -17.97
C PHE A 131 -0.85 8.66 -18.38
N LYS A 132 -0.65 9.54 -17.42
CA LYS A 132 0.19 10.71 -17.56
C LYS A 132 1.66 10.35 -17.25
N PRO A 133 2.66 11.09 -17.73
CA PRO A 133 4.07 10.81 -17.44
C PRO A 133 4.36 10.67 -15.94
N HIS A 134 3.77 11.52 -15.09
CA HIS A 134 3.98 11.47 -13.65
C HIS A 134 3.33 10.26 -12.98
N ASN A 135 2.28 9.67 -13.56
CA ASN A 135 1.76 8.38 -13.09
C ASN A 135 2.82 7.29 -13.22
N LYS A 136 3.58 7.27 -14.35
CA LYS A 136 4.69 6.32 -14.51
C LYS A 136 5.77 6.57 -13.45
N THR A 137 6.16 7.82 -13.22
CA THR A 137 7.14 8.17 -12.18
C THR A 137 6.71 7.65 -10.82
N THR A 138 5.48 7.91 -10.41
CA THR A 138 4.91 7.44 -9.12
C THR A 138 4.84 5.91 -9.06
N ALA A 139 4.36 5.26 -10.11
CA ALA A 139 4.26 3.80 -10.17
C ALA A 139 5.64 3.13 -10.08
N MET A 140 6.65 3.67 -10.76
CA MET A 140 8.00 3.10 -10.70
C MET A 140 8.67 3.34 -9.34
N GLU A 141 8.33 4.40 -8.61
CA GLU A 141 8.75 4.57 -7.23
C GLU A 141 8.11 3.52 -6.30
N ILE A 142 6.84 3.16 -6.49
CA ILE A 142 6.23 2.02 -5.77
C ILE A 142 7.00 0.72 -6.09
N ALA A 143 7.35 0.50 -7.36
CA ALA A 143 8.11 -0.67 -7.78
C ALA A 143 9.47 -0.76 -7.08
N THR A 144 10.19 0.37 -6.86
CA THR A 144 11.47 0.37 -6.13
C THR A 144 11.34 -0.08 -4.68
N ILE A 145 10.15 0.03 -4.08
CA ILE A 145 9.91 -0.39 -2.70
C ILE A 145 9.78 -1.92 -2.63
N VAL A 146 9.05 -2.51 -3.58
CA VAL A 146 8.61 -3.92 -3.52
C VAL A 146 9.45 -4.88 -4.38
N VAL A 147 10.51 -4.37 -5.03
CA VAL A 147 11.38 -5.18 -5.91
C VAL A 147 12.86 -4.97 -5.55
N ASN A 148 13.66 -6.02 -5.65
CA ASN A 148 15.11 -5.91 -5.68
C ASN A 148 15.58 -5.45 -7.07
N THR A 149 15.78 -4.14 -7.23
CA THR A 149 16.19 -3.54 -8.50
C THR A 149 17.67 -3.70 -8.80
N SER A 150 18.47 -4.30 -7.89
CA SER A 150 19.93 -4.40 -8.02
C SER A 150 20.38 -5.72 -8.64
N SER A 151 19.53 -6.75 -8.65
CA SER A 151 19.85 -8.07 -9.20
C SER A 151 18.60 -8.88 -9.52
N ASP A 152 18.77 -9.98 -10.28
CA ASP A 152 17.70 -10.96 -10.55
C ASP A 152 17.41 -11.89 -9.36
N ALA A 153 18.30 -11.91 -8.36
CA ALA A 153 18.10 -12.72 -7.18
C ALA A 153 17.07 -12.09 -6.23
N PRO A 154 16.22 -12.90 -5.58
CA PRO A 154 15.38 -12.43 -4.48
C PRO A 154 16.23 -11.82 -3.36
N LEU A 155 15.65 -10.85 -2.64
CA LEU A 155 16.30 -10.15 -1.54
C LEU A 155 15.46 -10.30 -0.27
N GLU A 156 16.05 -10.88 0.78
CA GLU A 156 15.42 -10.82 2.11
C GLU A 156 15.54 -9.42 2.70
N VAL A 157 14.44 -8.90 3.20
CA VAL A 157 14.35 -7.58 3.81
C VAL A 157 13.63 -7.65 5.15
N THR A 158 14.04 -6.76 6.06
CA THR A 158 13.38 -6.53 7.33
C THR A 158 12.22 -5.53 7.16
N GLU A 159 11.41 -5.42 8.19
CA GLU A 159 10.38 -4.37 8.25
C GLU A 159 11.00 -2.97 8.15
N GLN A 160 12.14 -2.73 8.82
CA GLN A 160 12.83 -1.45 8.76
C GLN A 160 13.34 -1.12 7.36
N ASP A 161 13.88 -2.11 6.62
CA ASP A 161 14.31 -1.90 5.23
C ASP A 161 13.14 -1.43 4.35
N MET A 162 11.93 -1.97 4.58
CA MET A 162 10.74 -1.57 3.85
C MET A 162 10.31 -0.13 4.19
N PHE A 163 10.34 0.25 5.47
CA PHE A 163 10.08 1.65 5.88
C PHE A 163 11.07 2.63 5.27
N ASP A 164 12.35 2.27 5.24
CA ASP A 164 13.40 3.13 4.66
C ASP A 164 13.20 3.29 3.14
N ARG A 165 12.79 2.22 2.43
CA ARG A 165 12.44 2.27 1.01
C ARG A 165 11.22 3.15 0.75
N GLU A 166 10.14 2.99 1.53
CA GLU A 166 8.94 3.85 1.43
C GLU A 166 9.29 5.32 1.65
N ARG A 167 10.03 5.61 2.71
CA ARG A 167 10.46 6.98 3.03
C ARG A 167 11.31 7.58 1.90
N ALA A 168 12.25 6.81 1.36
CA ALA A 168 13.10 7.28 0.27
C ALA A 168 12.29 7.60 -0.99
N ALA A 169 11.37 6.70 -1.39
CA ALA A 169 10.49 6.92 -2.53
C ALA A 169 9.56 8.13 -2.31
N PHE A 170 8.94 8.25 -1.14
CA PHE A 170 8.11 9.40 -0.79
C PHE A 170 8.89 10.72 -0.91
N LEU A 171 10.10 10.78 -0.36
CA LEU A 171 10.93 12.00 -0.40
C LEU A 171 11.37 12.37 -1.82
N ARG A 172 11.61 11.39 -2.70
CA ARG A 172 11.91 11.67 -4.11
C ARG A 172 10.70 12.30 -4.80
N LEU A 173 9.52 11.70 -4.66
CA LEU A 173 8.29 12.19 -5.28
C LEU A 173 7.85 13.57 -4.73
N ALA A 174 7.88 13.75 -3.41
CA ALA A 174 7.46 15.01 -2.77
C ALA A 174 8.30 16.23 -3.20
N LYS A 175 9.48 16.02 -3.76
CA LYS A 175 10.35 17.09 -4.28
C LYS A 175 10.02 17.46 -5.72
N THR A 176 9.26 16.65 -6.44
CA THR A 176 8.94 16.91 -7.85
C THR A 176 7.97 18.08 -8.00
N PRO A 177 8.10 18.89 -9.05
CA PRO A 177 7.14 19.96 -9.36
C PRO A 177 5.73 19.41 -9.62
N GLU A 178 5.64 18.26 -10.29
CA GLU A 178 4.38 17.60 -10.66
C GLU A 178 3.59 17.20 -9.43
N THR A 179 4.21 16.55 -8.44
CA THR A 179 3.55 16.21 -7.17
C THR A 179 3.03 17.46 -6.46
N LYS A 180 3.83 18.53 -6.40
CA LYS A 180 3.38 19.79 -5.81
C LYS A 180 2.19 20.38 -6.56
N GLY A 181 2.21 20.32 -7.90
CA GLY A 181 1.10 20.75 -8.75
C GLY A 181 -0.17 19.94 -8.49
N TRP A 182 -0.06 18.62 -8.41
CA TRP A 182 -1.20 17.74 -8.14
C TRP A 182 -1.80 17.95 -6.74
N ILE A 183 -0.96 18.11 -5.72
CA ILE A 183 -1.43 18.43 -4.37
C ILE A 183 -2.16 19.78 -4.34
N ASN A 184 -1.61 20.81 -5.00
CA ASN A 184 -2.25 22.10 -5.08
C ASN A 184 -3.59 22.04 -5.84
N ALA A 185 -3.68 21.30 -6.94
CA ALA A 185 -4.91 21.07 -7.67
C ALA A 185 -5.97 20.41 -6.78
N MET A 186 -5.59 19.34 -6.06
CA MET A 186 -6.48 18.66 -5.12
C MET A 186 -7.00 19.62 -4.03
N LEU A 187 -6.12 20.43 -3.43
CA LEU A 187 -6.49 21.37 -2.35
C LEU A 187 -7.40 22.50 -2.83
N SER A 188 -7.25 22.92 -4.08
CA SER A 188 -8.08 23.98 -4.70
C SER A 188 -9.35 23.45 -5.36
N GLY A 189 -9.55 22.12 -5.41
CA GLY A 189 -10.65 21.49 -6.14
C GLY A 189 -10.51 21.57 -7.65
N ALA A 190 -9.33 21.89 -8.18
CA ALA A 190 -9.04 21.90 -9.60
C ALA A 190 -8.78 20.48 -10.12
N ALA A 191 -8.95 20.28 -11.44
CA ALA A 191 -8.55 19.03 -12.07
C ALA A 191 -7.02 18.85 -12.00
N ILE A 192 -6.58 17.63 -11.75
CA ILE A 192 -5.17 17.26 -11.86
C ILE A 192 -4.86 17.07 -13.36
N GLU A 193 -4.04 17.94 -13.91
CA GLU A 193 -3.61 17.91 -15.32
C GLU A 193 -2.32 17.09 -15.52
#